data_bfe65b99182fead5425484a9d00dcb08
#
_entry.id   bfe65b99182fead5425484a9d00dcb08
#
_cell.length_a   1.000
_cell.length_b   1.000
_cell.length_c   1.000
_cell.angle_alpha   90.00
_cell.angle_beta   90.00
_cell.angle_gamma   90.00
#
_symmetry.space_group_name_H-M   'P 1'
#
loop_
_entity.id
_entity.type
_entity.pdbx_description
1 polymer ?
#
loop_
_entity_poly.entity_id
_entity_poly.type
_entity_poly.pdbx_seq_one_letter_code
_entity_poly.pdbx_strand_id
1 'polypeptide(L)'
;MLLERDGAVARLILNRPQKHNALRFDDLDLLVGLLHQAEDDDDVRVIILKGSGRSFCAGHDYDDAIRSYGLEPGADGASPRRPSQRSRLLRDRKLGDNYKAFHNSMKPVIAQVHGVCTGAGLYLVELVDLVICADTARFSHAEQRLGLAGNTWHLNTQILTYGPKRARELLLLGEEFDGHQAAAWGLANRSVPEAELEAAVENWAARIAQHPRDALVTGKAMWQQALDSLGGSAQFARGYLGHTLGTNLRFEPDEFNFLRQRLEKGTRSAFKDRDDHYSG
;
A
#
# COMPACT_ATOMS: atom_id res chain seq x y z
N MET A 1 -4.18 14.30 -4.10
CA MET A 1 -2.77 14.02 -4.40
C MET A 1 -2.10 15.30 -4.84
N LEU A 2 -0.84 15.52 -4.46
CA LEU A 2 -0.05 16.68 -4.90
C LEU A 2 1.29 16.19 -5.42
N LEU A 3 1.85 16.90 -6.39
CA LEU A 3 3.23 16.79 -6.83
C LEU A 3 3.92 18.14 -6.59
N GLU A 4 4.93 18.13 -5.77
CA GLU A 4 5.79 19.28 -5.51
C GLU A 4 7.20 18.98 -6.01
N ARG A 5 7.90 19.99 -6.51
CA ARG A 5 9.27 19.86 -6.97
C ARG A 5 10.17 20.92 -6.33
N ASP A 6 11.31 20.49 -5.86
CA ASP A 6 12.37 21.37 -5.38
C ASP A 6 13.72 20.84 -5.93
N GLY A 7 14.24 21.54 -6.94
CA GLY A 7 15.46 21.12 -7.65
C GLY A 7 15.34 19.71 -8.21
N ALA A 8 16.20 18.81 -7.75
CA ALA A 8 16.27 17.42 -8.20
C ALA A 8 15.35 16.46 -7.43
N VAL A 9 14.55 16.97 -6.49
CA VAL A 9 13.67 16.16 -5.63
C VAL A 9 12.21 16.45 -5.98
N ALA A 10 11.46 15.40 -6.32
CA ALA A 10 10.00 15.46 -6.42
C ALA A 10 9.36 14.87 -5.18
N ARG A 11 8.24 15.45 -4.74
CA ARG A 11 7.47 14.95 -3.58
C ARG A 11 6.06 14.61 -4.02
N LEU A 12 5.73 13.33 -3.97
CA LEU A 12 4.37 12.82 -4.14
C LEU A 12 3.68 12.81 -2.78
N ILE A 13 2.63 13.61 -2.62
CA ILE A 13 1.97 13.82 -1.33
C ILE A 13 0.57 13.26 -1.38
N LEU A 14 0.29 12.27 -0.54
CA LEU A 14 -1.06 11.81 -0.25
C LEU A 14 -1.77 12.92 0.54
N ASN A 15 -2.80 13.54 -0.03
CA ASN A 15 -3.39 14.76 0.52
C ASN A 15 -4.90 14.66 0.74
N ARG A 16 -5.29 13.74 1.65
CA ARG A 16 -6.64 13.63 2.25
C ARG A 16 -6.51 13.47 3.77
N PRO A 17 -5.88 14.43 4.49
CA PRO A 17 -5.54 14.26 5.91
C PRO A 17 -6.76 14.04 6.81
N GLN A 18 -7.94 14.58 6.47
CA GLN A 18 -9.20 14.39 7.18
C GLN A 18 -9.71 12.93 7.15
N LYS A 19 -9.19 12.11 6.24
CA LYS A 19 -9.48 10.66 6.11
C LYS A 19 -8.21 9.82 6.31
N HIS A 20 -7.20 10.35 7.03
CA HIS A 20 -5.90 9.71 7.20
C HIS A 20 -5.29 9.22 5.88
N ASN A 21 -5.47 10.00 4.81
CA ASN A 21 -4.99 9.71 3.47
C ASN A 21 -5.49 8.36 2.87
N ALA A 22 -6.67 7.88 3.30
CA ALA A 22 -7.27 6.70 2.70
C ALA A 22 -7.46 6.89 1.19
N LEU A 23 -7.11 5.88 0.40
CA LEU A 23 -7.04 5.90 -1.07
C LEU A 23 -8.32 5.35 -1.70
N ARG A 24 -8.98 6.15 -2.51
CA ARG A 24 -9.95 5.65 -3.48
C ARG A 24 -9.21 5.01 -4.64
N PHE A 25 -9.87 4.19 -5.44
CA PHE A 25 -9.23 3.58 -6.60
C PHE A 25 -8.74 4.62 -7.61
N ASP A 26 -9.54 5.68 -7.84
CA ASP A 26 -9.15 6.80 -8.71
C ASP A 26 -7.96 7.61 -8.13
N ASP A 27 -7.79 7.64 -6.82
CA ASP A 27 -6.64 8.30 -6.17
C ASP A 27 -5.33 7.56 -6.50
N LEU A 28 -5.36 6.23 -6.67
CA LEU A 28 -4.20 5.46 -7.12
C LEU A 28 -3.87 5.72 -8.59
N ASP A 29 -4.88 5.82 -9.46
CA ASP A 29 -4.67 6.19 -10.87
C ASP A 29 -4.00 7.58 -10.96
N LEU A 30 -4.49 8.55 -10.18
CA LEU A 30 -3.91 9.88 -10.12
C LEU A 30 -2.46 9.85 -9.58
N LEU A 31 -2.21 9.09 -8.52
CA LEU A 31 -0.89 8.96 -7.92
C LEU A 31 0.13 8.37 -8.90
N VAL A 32 -0.26 7.36 -9.68
CA VAL A 32 0.58 6.78 -10.74
C VAL A 32 0.84 7.79 -11.86
N GLY A 33 -0.19 8.58 -12.24
CA GLY A 33 0.02 9.68 -13.21
C GLY A 33 1.05 10.71 -12.73
N LEU A 34 1.02 11.07 -11.45
CA LEU A 34 2.00 11.98 -10.86
C LEU A 34 3.39 11.33 -10.74
N LEU A 35 3.46 10.01 -10.47
CA LEU A 35 4.73 9.27 -10.49
C LEU A 35 5.38 9.34 -11.88
N HIS A 36 4.63 9.04 -12.94
CA HIS A 36 5.13 9.12 -14.31
C HIS A 36 5.53 10.55 -14.69
N GLN A 37 4.76 11.56 -14.28
CA GLN A 37 5.15 12.96 -14.49
C GLN A 37 6.50 13.29 -13.83
N ALA A 38 6.75 12.78 -12.61
CA ALA A 38 8.03 12.96 -11.94
C ALA A 38 9.16 12.14 -12.62
N GLU A 39 8.85 10.99 -13.20
CA GLU A 39 9.79 10.16 -13.95
C GLU A 39 10.18 10.80 -15.29
N ASP A 40 9.25 11.44 -16.00
CA ASP A 40 9.46 12.10 -17.28
C ASP A 40 10.21 13.45 -17.15
N ASP A 41 10.28 14.02 -15.95
CA ASP A 41 11.00 15.27 -15.70
C ASP A 41 12.51 15.00 -15.56
N ASP A 42 13.30 15.34 -16.55
CA ASP A 42 14.76 15.13 -16.60
C ASP A 42 15.52 15.76 -15.43
N ASP A 43 14.99 16.81 -14.80
CA ASP A 43 15.64 17.43 -13.66
C ASP A 43 15.42 16.66 -12.36
N VAL A 44 14.36 15.86 -12.26
CA VAL A 44 14.09 15.02 -11.10
C VAL A 44 15.01 13.81 -11.08
N ARG A 45 15.68 13.56 -9.95
CA ARG A 45 16.59 12.43 -9.75
C ARG A 45 16.11 11.46 -8.67
N VAL A 46 15.26 11.95 -7.75
CA VAL A 46 14.72 11.16 -6.65
C VAL A 46 13.32 11.62 -6.32
N ILE A 47 12.48 10.69 -5.92
CA ILE A 47 11.08 10.92 -5.57
C ILE A 47 10.89 10.59 -4.07
N ILE A 48 10.22 11.46 -3.33
CA ILE A 48 9.78 11.20 -1.95
C ILE A 48 8.28 10.97 -1.99
N LEU A 49 7.82 9.84 -1.45
CA LEU A 49 6.41 9.54 -1.24
C LEU A 49 6.07 9.79 0.24
N LYS A 50 5.14 10.70 0.53
CA LYS A 50 4.75 11.07 1.90
C LYS A 50 3.26 11.32 2.05
N GLY A 51 2.77 11.26 3.27
CA GLY A 51 1.39 11.65 3.62
C GLY A 51 1.33 13.04 4.24
N SER A 52 0.25 13.79 4.00
CA SER A 52 -0.04 15.02 4.72
C SER A 52 -0.78 14.74 6.04
N GLY A 53 -0.64 15.65 7.02
CA GLY A 53 -1.33 15.54 8.30
C GLY A 53 -0.75 14.47 9.23
N ARG A 54 -1.60 13.73 9.96
CA ARG A 54 -1.20 12.86 11.08
C ARG A 54 -0.82 11.43 10.69
N SER A 55 -0.95 11.04 9.44
CA SER A 55 -0.75 9.66 9.00
C SER A 55 -0.20 9.61 7.60
N PHE A 56 0.57 8.58 7.31
CA PHE A 56 0.97 8.29 5.94
C PHE A 56 -0.25 7.89 5.11
N CYS A 57 -0.90 6.76 5.41
CA CYS A 57 -2.08 6.29 4.69
C CYS A 57 -2.81 5.19 5.47
N ALA A 58 -4.12 5.33 5.66
CA ALA A 58 -4.98 4.34 6.33
C ALA A 58 -5.50 3.22 5.41
N GLY A 59 -4.93 3.06 4.21
CA GLY A 59 -5.33 2.02 3.26
C GLY A 59 -6.40 2.47 2.27
N HIS A 60 -7.13 1.52 1.70
CA HIS A 60 -8.23 1.84 0.79
C HIS A 60 -9.39 2.53 1.51
N ASP A 61 -9.98 3.53 0.84
CA ASP A 61 -11.25 4.12 1.28
C ASP A 61 -12.34 3.05 1.20
N TYR A 62 -12.86 2.69 2.37
CA TYR A 62 -13.73 1.53 2.52
C TYR A 62 -15.07 1.71 1.79
N ASP A 63 -15.63 2.93 1.82
CA ASP A 63 -16.89 3.23 1.16
C ASP A 63 -16.72 3.17 -0.37
N ASP A 64 -15.55 3.61 -0.87
CA ASP A 64 -15.22 3.50 -2.29
C ASP A 64 -15.02 2.04 -2.72
N ALA A 65 -14.31 1.24 -1.94
CA ALA A 65 -14.10 -0.18 -2.20
C ALA A 65 -15.43 -0.94 -2.26
N ILE A 66 -16.32 -0.73 -1.29
CA ILE A 66 -17.64 -1.37 -1.23
C ILE A 66 -18.48 -1.04 -2.47
N ARG A 67 -18.56 0.25 -2.85
CA ARG A 67 -19.25 0.67 -4.09
C ARG A 67 -18.66 0.01 -5.31
N SER A 68 -17.35 0.05 -5.40
CA SER A 68 -16.60 -0.47 -6.55
C SER A 68 -16.77 -1.97 -6.74
N TYR A 69 -16.93 -2.72 -5.66
CA TYR A 69 -17.18 -4.17 -5.72
C TYR A 69 -18.68 -4.54 -5.72
N GLY A 70 -19.58 -3.54 -5.81
CA GLY A 70 -21.02 -3.79 -5.85
C GLY A 70 -21.55 -4.50 -4.59
N LEU A 71 -21.01 -4.15 -3.43
CA LEU A 71 -21.36 -4.74 -2.14
C LEU A 71 -22.35 -3.87 -1.36
N GLU A 72 -22.84 -2.76 -1.94
CA GLU A 72 -23.91 -1.95 -1.37
C GLU A 72 -25.27 -2.61 -1.60
N PRO A 73 -26.20 -2.53 -0.62
CA PRO A 73 -27.58 -2.92 -0.83
C PRO A 73 -28.22 -2.13 -1.98
N GLY A 74 -29.10 -2.76 -2.75
CA GLY A 74 -29.92 -2.07 -3.73
C GLY A 74 -30.84 -1.04 -3.08
N ALA A 75 -31.37 -0.08 -3.86
CA ALA A 75 -32.26 0.98 -3.39
C ALA A 75 -33.50 0.48 -2.66
N ASP A 76 -33.97 -0.74 -2.99
CA ASP A 76 -35.15 -1.39 -2.40
C ASP A 76 -34.78 -2.39 -1.29
N GLY A 77 -33.57 -2.33 -0.72
CA GLY A 77 -33.06 -3.31 0.24
C GLY A 77 -32.75 -4.68 -0.39
N ALA A 78 -32.72 -4.76 -1.72
CA ALA A 78 -32.34 -5.97 -2.43
C ALA A 78 -30.89 -6.36 -2.15
N SER A 79 -30.59 -7.66 -2.15
CA SER A 79 -29.23 -8.16 -1.98
C SER A 79 -28.29 -7.53 -2.99
N PRO A 80 -27.04 -7.19 -2.59
CA PRO A 80 -26.05 -6.61 -3.49
C PRO A 80 -25.85 -7.46 -4.75
N ARG A 81 -25.96 -6.83 -5.93
CA ARG A 81 -25.65 -7.52 -7.19
C ARG A 81 -24.16 -7.43 -7.45
N ARG A 82 -23.42 -8.48 -7.13
CA ARG A 82 -21.98 -8.56 -7.38
C ARG A 82 -21.67 -8.38 -8.88
N PRO A 83 -20.62 -7.61 -9.23
CA PRO A 83 -20.15 -7.51 -10.61
C PRO A 83 -19.76 -8.89 -11.17
N SER A 84 -19.79 -9.01 -12.50
CA SER A 84 -19.33 -10.25 -13.16
C SER A 84 -17.84 -10.50 -12.86
N GLN A 85 -17.41 -11.76 -12.89
CA GLN A 85 -16.00 -12.11 -12.68
C GLN A 85 -15.08 -11.41 -13.68
N ARG A 86 -15.50 -11.25 -14.94
CA ARG A 86 -14.73 -10.50 -15.94
C ARG A 86 -14.54 -9.03 -15.56
N SER A 87 -15.57 -8.36 -15.05
CA SER A 87 -15.47 -6.96 -14.61
C SER A 87 -14.56 -6.81 -13.40
N ARG A 88 -14.62 -7.75 -12.46
CA ARG A 88 -13.78 -7.77 -11.28
C ARG A 88 -12.32 -8.00 -11.64
N LEU A 89 -12.06 -9.01 -12.48
CA LEU A 89 -10.71 -9.34 -12.92
C LEU A 89 -10.03 -8.17 -13.64
N LEU A 90 -10.76 -7.47 -14.53
CA LEU A 90 -10.24 -6.30 -15.23
C LEU A 90 -9.92 -5.14 -14.27
N ARG A 91 -10.77 -4.92 -13.26
CA ARG A 91 -10.54 -3.90 -12.24
C ARG A 91 -9.34 -4.26 -11.37
N ASP A 92 -9.29 -5.48 -10.86
CA ASP A 92 -8.23 -5.94 -9.98
C ASP A 92 -6.88 -5.96 -10.72
N ARG A 93 -6.88 -6.29 -12.02
CA ARG A 93 -5.69 -6.17 -12.85
C ARG A 93 -5.20 -4.72 -12.91
N LYS A 94 -6.10 -3.75 -13.20
CA LYS A 94 -5.75 -2.33 -13.22
C LYS A 94 -5.18 -1.86 -11.88
N LEU A 95 -5.78 -2.28 -10.77
CA LEU A 95 -5.29 -1.96 -9.43
C LEU A 95 -3.91 -2.56 -9.19
N GLY A 96 -3.67 -3.81 -9.60
CA GLY A 96 -2.35 -4.44 -9.56
C GLY A 96 -1.31 -3.72 -10.42
N ASP A 97 -1.70 -3.24 -11.60
CA ASP A 97 -0.83 -2.45 -12.49
C ASP A 97 -0.43 -1.11 -11.83
N ASN A 98 -1.32 -0.48 -11.05
CA ASN A 98 -0.98 0.73 -10.28
C ASN A 98 0.09 0.46 -9.20
N TYR A 99 -0.03 -0.63 -8.45
CA TYR A 99 1.02 -1.03 -7.49
C TYR A 99 2.33 -1.39 -8.20
N LYS A 100 2.22 -2.10 -9.33
CA LYS A 100 3.38 -2.46 -10.14
C LYS A 100 4.15 -1.23 -10.65
N ALA A 101 3.49 -0.11 -10.92
CA ALA A 101 4.15 1.13 -11.35
C ALA A 101 5.18 1.61 -10.30
N PHE A 102 4.83 1.57 -9.01
CA PHE A 102 5.77 1.91 -7.93
C PHE A 102 6.94 0.92 -7.83
N HIS A 103 6.65 -0.37 -7.93
CA HIS A 103 7.70 -1.40 -7.96
C HIS A 103 8.68 -1.22 -9.13
N ASN A 104 8.18 -0.79 -10.29
CA ASN A 104 8.95 -0.64 -11.52
C ASN A 104 9.44 0.79 -11.77
N SER A 105 9.29 1.71 -10.82
CA SER A 105 9.75 3.09 -10.99
C SER A 105 11.20 3.15 -11.43
N MET A 106 11.47 3.96 -12.47
CA MET A 106 12.81 4.12 -13.03
C MET A 106 13.67 5.12 -12.24
N LYS A 107 13.06 5.89 -11.33
CA LYS A 107 13.78 6.78 -10.42
C LYS A 107 13.70 6.25 -9.00
N PRO A 108 14.73 6.45 -8.15
CA PRO A 108 14.68 6.08 -6.75
C PRO A 108 13.49 6.73 -6.03
N VAL A 109 12.71 5.93 -5.30
CA VAL A 109 11.58 6.39 -4.49
C VAL A 109 11.87 6.12 -3.02
N ILE A 110 11.75 7.15 -2.18
CA ILE A 110 11.88 7.06 -0.73
C ILE A 110 10.52 7.27 -0.10
N ALA A 111 10.02 6.30 0.67
CA ALA A 111 8.84 6.53 1.50
C ALA A 111 9.22 7.19 2.83
N GLN A 112 8.54 8.30 3.15
CA GLN A 112 8.58 9.00 4.43
C GLN A 112 7.34 8.62 5.22
N VAL A 113 7.47 7.75 6.21
CA VAL A 113 6.31 7.14 6.88
C VAL A 113 6.18 7.62 8.33
N HIS A 114 5.02 8.20 8.66
CA HIS A 114 4.65 8.58 10.02
C HIS A 114 3.20 8.21 10.33
N GLY A 115 2.85 8.10 11.60
CA GLY A 115 1.50 7.76 12.03
C GLY A 115 1.02 6.43 11.45
N VAL A 116 -0.22 6.37 11.00
CA VAL A 116 -0.82 5.13 10.48
C VAL A 116 -0.39 4.86 9.03
N CYS A 117 0.04 3.63 8.77
CA CYS A 117 0.39 3.11 7.45
C CYS A 117 -0.16 1.68 7.29
N THR A 118 -1.36 1.52 6.74
CA THR A 118 -2.04 0.22 6.70
C THR A 118 -2.56 -0.12 5.31
N GLY A 119 -2.75 -1.41 5.02
CA GLY A 119 -3.34 -1.91 3.79
C GLY A 119 -2.69 -1.32 2.53
N ALA A 120 -3.45 -0.63 1.69
CA ALA A 120 -2.95 0.02 0.47
C ALA A 120 -1.76 0.96 0.71
N GLY A 121 -1.71 1.64 1.86
CA GLY A 121 -0.57 2.48 2.25
C GLY A 121 0.69 1.65 2.49
N LEU A 122 0.56 0.53 3.20
CA LEU A 122 1.66 -0.40 3.44
C LEU A 122 2.12 -1.07 2.14
N TYR A 123 1.21 -1.41 1.23
CA TYR A 123 1.57 -1.95 -0.08
C TYR A 123 2.50 -1.00 -0.86
N LEU A 124 2.20 0.31 -0.87
CA LEU A 124 3.07 1.30 -1.51
C LEU A 124 4.47 1.33 -0.86
N VAL A 125 4.53 1.29 0.47
CA VAL A 125 5.79 1.31 1.23
C VAL A 125 6.62 0.05 0.98
N GLU A 126 6.01 -1.11 0.84
CA GLU A 126 6.69 -2.38 0.54
C GLU A 126 7.24 -2.44 -0.90
N LEU A 127 6.76 -1.60 -1.79
CA LEU A 127 7.08 -1.62 -3.23
C LEU A 127 8.08 -0.54 -3.67
N VAL A 128 8.37 0.45 -2.83
CA VAL A 128 9.37 1.49 -3.14
C VAL A 128 10.78 1.04 -2.75
N ASP A 129 11.80 1.82 -3.14
CA ASP A 129 13.19 1.44 -2.96
C ASP A 129 13.71 1.55 -1.54
N LEU A 130 13.34 2.65 -0.89
CA LEU A 130 13.85 2.99 0.44
C LEU A 130 12.71 3.48 1.33
N VAL A 131 12.82 3.16 2.61
CA VAL A 131 11.83 3.56 3.62
C VAL A 131 12.54 4.13 4.84
N ILE A 132 12.15 5.34 5.23
CA ILE A 132 12.48 5.90 6.55
C ILE A 132 11.15 6.15 7.26
N CYS A 133 11.02 5.67 8.48
CA CYS A 133 9.80 5.82 9.24
C CYS A 133 10.04 6.47 10.61
N ALA A 134 8.99 7.06 11.16
CA ALA A 134 8.99 7.45 12.56
C ALA A 134 8.99 6.22 13.47
N ASP A 135 9.66 6.30 14.62
CA ASP A 135 9.64 5.24 15.65
C ASP A 135 8.21 4.90 16.07
N THR A 136 7.34 5.92 16.11
CA THR A 136 5.93 5.83 16.47
C THR A 136 4.99 5.45 15.33
N ALA A 137 5.50 5.24 14.10
CA ALA A 137 4.69 4.80 12.98
C ALA A 137 4.07 3.42 13.26
N ARG A 138 2.84 3.20 12.77
CA ARG A 138 2.10 1.96 12.99
C ARG A 138 1.74 1.35 11.66
N PHE A 139 2.18 0.13 11.46
CA PHE A 139 2.01 -0.63 10.23
C PHE A 139 1.11 -1.84 10.46
N SER A 140 0.23 -2.16 9.52
CA SER A 140 -0.50 -3.44 9.54
C SER A 140 -1.07 -3.80 8.18
N HIS A 141 -1.22 -5.08 7.92
CA HIS A 141 -2.06 -5.63 6.87
C HIS A 141 -3.50 -5.81 7.40
N ALA A 142 -4.18 -4.71 7.69
CA ALA A 142 -5.48 -4.70 8.35
C ALA A 142 -6.57 -5.46 7.56
N GLU A 143 -6.42 -5.58 6.23
CA GLU A 143 -7.32 -6.35 5.36
C GLU A 143 -7.31 -7.85 5.64
N GLN A 144 -6.27 -8.38 6.25
CA GLN A 144 -6.21 -9.80 6.64
C GLN A 144 -7.34 -10.14 7.62
N ARG A 145 -7.64 -9.21 8.54
CA ARG A 145 -8.74 -9.32 9.50
C ARG A 145 -10.12 -8.99 8.93
N LEU A 146 -10.21 -8.76 7.61
CA LEU A 146 -11.48 -8.60 6.89
C LEU A 146 -11.87 -9.87 6.09
N GLY A 147 -11.17 -10.98 6.33
CA GLY A 147 -11.38 -12.25 5.64
C GLY A 147 -10.41 -12.50 4.48
N LEU A 148 -9.36 -11.70 4.34
CA LEU A 148 -8.38 -11.85 3.24
C LEU A 148 -7.06 -12.52 3.71
N ALA A 149 -7.10 -13.28 4.79
CA ALA A 149 -5.93 -13.89 5.39
C ALA A 149 -5.02 -14.61 4.36
N GLY A 150 -3.75 -14.22 4.33
CA GLY A 150 -2.75 -14.76 3.40
C GLY A 150 -2.81 -14.19 1.99
N ASN A 151 -3.74 -13.29 1.67
CA ASN A 151 -3.88 -12.73 0.33
C ASN A 151 -3.21 -11.34 0.25
N THR A 152 -2.43 -11.12 -0.80
CA THR A 152 -1.72 -9.87 -1.06
C THR A 152 -1.38 -9.73 -2.55
N TRP A 153 -1.04 -8.50 -2.97
CA TRP A 153 -0.68 -8.18 -4.36
C TRP A 153 0.74 -8.60 -4.74
N HIS A 154 1.66 -8.63 -3.79
CA HIS A 154 3.11 -8.69 -4.02
C HIS A 154 3.84 -9.61 -3.04
N LEU A 155 3.34 -10.82 -2.90
CA LEU A 155 3.85 -11.83 -1.95
C LEU A 155 5.36 -12.10 -2.10
N ASN A 156 5.92 -12.07 -3.31
CA ASN A 156 7.36 -12.31 -3.50
C ASN A 156 8.18 -11.19 -2.83
N THR A 157 7.77 -9.92 -3.01
CA THR A 157 8.42 -8.78 -2.35
C THR A 157 8.38 -8.94 -0.84
N GLN A 158 7.23 -9.30 -0.27
CA GLN A 158 7.10 -9.50 1.17
C GLN A 158 7.98 -10.65 1.69
N ILE A 159 8.06 -11.77 0.95
CA ILE A 159 8.95 -12.88 1.31
C ILE A 159 10.42 -12.45 1.26
N LEU A 160 10.82 -11.66 0.26
CA LEU A 160 12.19 -11.15 0.15
C LEU A 160 12.52 -10.13 1.23
N THR A 161 11.56 -9.27 1.59
CA THR A 161 11.73 -8.22 2.61
C THR A 161 11.79 -8.79 4.03
N TYR A 162 10.81 -9.61 4.39
CA TYR A 162 10.61 -10.08 5.78
C TYR A 162 11.13 -11.50 6.04
N GLY A 163 11.48 -12.20 4.98
CA GLY A 163 11.67 -13.64 5.04
C GLY A 163 10.33 -14.41 5.13
N PRO A 164 10.34 -15.72 4.80
CA PRO A 164 9.09 -16.49 4.62
C PRO A 164 8.27 -16.69 5.90
N LYS A 165 8.89 -16.64 7.07
CA LYS A 165 8.18 -16.83 8.36
C LYS A 165 7.46 -15.57 8.79
N ARG A 166 8.16 -14.42 8.78
CA ARG A 166 7.57 -13.13 9.17
C ARG A 166 6.49 -12.71 8.16
N ALA A 167 6.70 -12.90 6.87
CA ALA A 167 5.67 -12.63 5.86
C ALA A 167 4.37 -13.40 6.16
N ARG A 168 4.46 -14.70 6.51
CA ARG A 168 3.27 -15.48 6.89
C ARG A 168 2.62 -14.98 8.18
N GLU A 169 3.41 -14.65 9.19
CA GLU A 169 2.91 -14.10 10.46
C GLU A 169 2.09 -12.83 10.20
N LEU A 170 2.66 -11.86 9.47
CA LEU A 170 1.98 -10.61 9.14
C LEU A 170 0.67 -10.84 8.33
N LEU A 171 0.70 -11.78 7.37
CA LEU A 171 -0.45 -12.04 6.50
C LEU A 171 -1.49 -13.00 7.09
N LEU A 172 -1.17 -13.75 8.12
CA LEU A 172 -2.14 -14.64 8.78
C LEU A 172 -2.75 -14.02 10.03
N LEU A 173 -1.97 -13.25 10.79
CA LEU A 173 -2.43 -12.61 12.02
C LEU A 173 -2.96 -11.19 11.79
N GLY A 174 -2.41 -10.46 10.81
CA GLY A 174 -2.79 -9.07 10.54
C GLY A 174 -2.51 -8.13 11.72
N GLU A 175 -1.52 -8.47 12.56
CA GLU A 175 -1.14 -7.66 13.71
C GLU A 175 -0.46 -6.37 13.33
N GLU A 176 -0.55 -5.39 14.22
CA GLU A 176 0.13 -4.10 14.09
C GLU A 176 1.57 -4.22 14.56
N PHE A 177 2.49 -3.52 13.89
CA PHE A 177 3.89 -3.39 14.28
C PHE A 177 4.36 -1.93 14.17
N ASP A 178 5.36 -1.55 14.96
CA ASP A 178 5.86 -0.19 15.04
C ASP A 178 7.06 0.08 14.12
N GLY A 179 7.59 1.32 14.16
CA GLY A 179 8.73 1.73 13.34
C GLY A 179 10.01 0.99 13.67
N HIS A 180 10.26 0.67 14.95
CA HIS A 180 11.43 -0.11 15.37
C HIS A 180 11.37 -1.54 14.81
N GLN A 181 10.20 -2.17 14.90
CA GLN A 181 9.97 -3.49 14.32
C GLN A 181 10.08 -3.46 12.79
N ALA A 182 9.56 -2.40 12.14
CA ALA A 182 9.70 -2.22 10.69
C ALA A 182 11.17 -2.18 10.26
N ALA A 183 12.02 -1.47 11.00
CA ALA A 183 13.46 -1.43 10.74
C ALA A 183 14.14 -2.78 11.05
N ALA A 184 13.79 -3.42 12.15
CA ALA A 184 14.38 -4.71 12.55
C ALA A 184 14.01 -5.84 11.57
N TRP A 185 12.85 -5.76 10.91
CA TRP A 185 12.33 -6.78 9.98
C TRP A 185 12.66 -6.51 8.51
N GLY A 186 13.33 -5.39 8.20
CA GLY A 186 13.78 -5.07 6.86
C GLY A 186 12.79 -4.30 5.99
N LEU A 187 11.62 -3.92 6.51
CA LEU A 187 10.69 -3.03 5.80
C LEU A 187 11.27 -1.63 5.70
N ALA A 188 11.72 -1.07 6.83
CA ALA A 188 12.33 0.25 6.85
C ALA A 188 13.86 0.13 6.89
N ASN A 189 14.52 0.95 6.08
CA ASN A 189 15.98 1.09 6.15
C ASN A 189 16.41 1.79 7.45
N ARG A 190 15.51 2.61 8.01
CA ARG A 190 15.78 3.37 9.23
C ARG A 190 14.48 3.74 9.93
N SER A 191 14.48 3.64 11.26
CA SER A 191 13.49 4.24 12.16
C SER A 191 14.16 5.37 12.92
N VAL A 192 13.47 6.50 13.08
CA VAL A 192 13.97 7.72 13.72
C VAL A 192 12.86 8.39 14.55
N PRO A 193 13.20 9.23 15.54
CA PRO A 193 12.21 10.08 16.20
C PRO A 193 11.41 10.90 15.17
N GLU A 194 10.11 11.02 15.36
CA GLU A 194 9.22 11.67 14.38
C GLU A 194 9.68 13.10 14.03
N ALA A 195 10.21 13.84 14.99
CA ALA A 195 10.76 15.18 14.79
C ALA A 195 11.99 15.22 13.85
N GLU A 196 12.69 14.09 13.69
CA GLU A 196 13.88 13.98 12.83
C GLU A 196 13.57 13.38 11.45
N LEU A 197 12.35 12.87 11.24
CA LEU A 197 11.98 12.09 10.07
C LEU A 197 12.18 12.87 8.77
N GLU A 198 11.67 14.09 8.70
CA GLU A 198 11.78 14.92 7.47
C GLU A 198 13.25 15.21 7.13
N ALA A 199 14.04 15.61 8.11
CA ALA A 199 15.46 15.90 7.92
C ALA A 199 16.25 14.64 7.47
N ALA A 200 15.92 13.47 8.01
CA ALA A 200 16.56 12.21 7.64
C ALA A 200 16.25 11.83 6.18
N VAL A 201 14.99 11.98 5.75
CA VAL A 201 14.56 11.70 4.37
C VAL A 201 15.19 12.68 3.38
N GLU A 202 15.14 13.98 3.66
CA GLU A 202 15.71 15.02 2.81
C GLU A 202 17.24 14.84 2.68
N ASN A 203 17.93 14.45 3.75
CA ASN A 203 19.37 14.13 3.67
C ASN A 203 19.65 12.97 2.72
N TRP A 204 18.84 11.90 2.75
CA TRP A 204 19.02 10.79 1.81
C TRP A 204 18.70 11.19 0.39
N ALA A 205 17.61 11.92 0.20
CA ALA A 205 17.24 12.42 -1.13
C ALA A 205 18.35 13.32 -1.73
N ALA A 206 18.90 14.26 -0.94
CA ALA A 206 19.99 15.11 -1.38
C ALA A 206 21.26 14.32 -1.76
N ARG A 207 21.59 13.27 -1.01
CA ARG A 207 22.74 12.40 -1.31
C ARG A 207 22.52 11.59 -2.58
N ILE A 208 21.34 11.01 -2.78
CA ILE A 208 20.96 10.28 -4.01
C ILE A 208 21.01 11.23 -5.21
N ALA A 209 20.50 12.45 -5.06
CA ALA A 209 20.48 13.45 -6.12
C ALA A 209 21.87 13.93 -6.58
N GLN A 210 22.95 13.59 -5.87
CA GLN A 210 24.33 13.86 -6.32
C GLN A 210 24.81 12.91 -7.42
N HIS A 211 24.20 11.74 -7.56
CA HIS A 211 24.59 10.79 -8.58
C HIS A 211 24.21 11.27 -9.99
N PRO A 212 24.95 10.90 -11.03
CA PRO A 212 24.58 11.15 -12.41
C PRO A 212 23.19 10.56 -12.74
N ARG A 213 22.39 11.29 -13.53
CA ARG A 213 21.03 10.86 -13.93
C ARG A 213 21.04 9.48 -14.59
N ASP A 214 21.89 9.28 -15.58
CA ASP A 214 22.00 8.02 -16.31
C ASP A 214 22.38 6.85 -15.40
N ALA A 215 23.27 7.09 -14.43
CA ALA A 215 23.67 6.05 -13.48
C ALA A 215 22.51 5.61 -12.59
N LEU A 216 21.67 6.55 -12.13
CA LEU A 216 20.48 6.21 -11.32
C LEU A 216 19.49 5.37 -12.13
N VAL A 217 19.12 5.81 -13.33
CA VAL A 217 18.12 5.12 -14.16
C VAL A 217 18.64 3.76 -14.64
N THR A 218 19.89 3.68 -15.12
CA THR A 218 20.46 2.40 -15.55
C THR A 218 20.64 1.43 -14.38
N GLY A 219 21.08 1.93 -13.21
CA GLY A 219 21.18 1.15 -12.00
C GLY A 219 19.81 0.59 -11.56
N LYS A 220 18.77 1.41 -11.60
CA LYS A 220 17.39 0.97 -11.32
C LYS A 220 16.91 -0.09 -12.31
N ALA A 221 17.16 0.09 -13.60
CA ALA A 221 16.80 -0.90 -14.62
C ALA A 221 17.50 -2.25 -14.38
N MET A 222 18.78 -2.25 -14.03
CA MET A 222 19.52 -3.49 -13.70
C MET A 222 18.97 -4.15 -12.43
N TRP A 223 18.68 -3.35 -11.40
CA TRP A 223 18.08 -3.84 -10.17
C TRP A 223 16.73 -4.49 -10.43
N GLN A 224 15.89 -3.84 -11.24
CA GLN A 224 14.58 -4.37 -11.61
C GLN A 224 14.67 -5.71 -12.34
N GLN A 225 15.63 -5.87 -13.26
CA GLN A 225 15.86 -7.16 -13.95
C GLN A 225 16.25 -8.27 -12.97
N ALA A 226 17.04 -7.95 -11.94
CA ALA A 226 17.40 -8.93 -10.91
C ALA A 226 16.16 -9.33 -10.09
N LEU A 227 15.32 -8.38 -9.69
CA LEU A 227 14.06 -8.66 -8.97
C LEU A 227 13.09 -9.46 -9.85
N ASP A 228 13.00 -9.18 -11.15
CA ASP A 228 12.16 -9.92 -12.08
C ASP A 228 12.58 -11.39 -12.21
N SER A 229 13.87 -11.68 -12.16
CA SER A 229 14.38 -13.04 -12.09
C SER A 229 13.93 -13.80 -10.83
N LEU A 230 13.60 -13.07 -9.75
CA LEU A 230 13.01 -13.59 -8.52
C LEU A 230 11.47 -13.55 -8.51
N GLY A 231 10.85 -13.23 -9.66
CA GLY A 231 9.40 -13.15 -9.82
C GLY A 231 8.78 -11.80 -9.45
N GLY A 232 9.58 -10.73 -9.45
CA GLY A 232 9.16 -9.37 -9.09
C GLY A 232 7.94 -8.89 -9.86
N SER A 233 7.98 -8.85 -11.19
CA SER A 233 6.84 -8.43 -12.00
C SER A 233 5.73 -9.49 -12.08
N ALA A 234 6.07 -10.79 -12.06
CA ALA A 234 5.11 -11.88 -12.16
C ALA A 234 4.18 -12.01 -10.93
N GLN A 235 4.61 -11.50 -9.77
CA GLN A 235 3.79 -11.56 -8.54
C GLN A 235 2.46 -10.81 -8.68
N PHE A 236 2.42 -9.71 -9.42
CA PHE A 236 1.19 -8.92 -9.61
C PHE A 236 0.11 -9.68 -10.37
N ALA A 237 0.50 -10.58 -11.31
CA ALA A 237 -0.45 -11.45 -11.98
C ALA A 237 -1.10 -12.45 -11.00
N ARG A 238 -0.35 -13.01 -10.08
CA ARG A 238 -0.89 -13.83 -8.99
C ARG A 238 -1.72 -13.00 -8.01
N GLY A 239 -1.25 -11.79 -7.70
CA GLY A 239 -1.91 -10.87 -6.78
C GLY A 239 -3.33 -10.52 -7.23
N TYR A 240 -3.54 -10.06 -8.47
CA TYR A 240 -4.89 -9.71 -8.91
C TYR A 240 -5.82 -10.94 -9.05
N LEU A 241 -5.30 -12.09 -9.45
CA LEU A 241 -6.08 -13.34 -9.45
C LEU A 241 -6.49 -13.75 -8.04
N GLY A 242 -5.54 -13.75 -7.10
CA GLY A 242 -5.78 -14.03 -5.68
C GLY A 242 -6.79 -13.06 -5.07
N HIS A 243 -6.66 -11.76 -5.35
CA HIS A 243 -7.59 -10.74 -4.85
C HIS A 243 -9.01 -10.92 -5.43
N THR A 244 -9.14 -11.21 -6.73
CA THR A 244 -10.45 -11.49 -7.34
C THR A 244 -11.13 -12.71 -6.71
N LEU A 245 -10.39 -13.76 -6.39
CA LEU A 245 -10.92 -14.91 -5.66
C LEU A 245 -11.23 -14.56 -4.21
N GLY A 246 -10.30 -13.94 -3.50
CA GLY A 246 -10.40 -13.57 -2.08
C GLY A 246 -11.57 -12.63 -1.79
N THR A 247 -11.84 -11.67 -2.65
CA THR A 247 -13.00 -10.76 -2.49
C THR A 247 -14.34 -11.41 -2.88
N ASN A 248 -14.35 -12.69 -3.24
CA ASN A 248 -15.55 -13.48 -3.55
C ASN A 248 -15.77 -14.65 -2.57
N LEU A 249 -15.21 -14.56 -1.39
CA LEU A 249 -15.35 -15.58 -0.35
C LEU A 249 -16.81 -15.84 0.01
N ARG A 250 -17.09 -17.08 0.35
CA ARG A 250 -18.31 -17.51 1.05
C ARG A 250 -17.95 -17.71 2.52
N PHE A 251 -18.77 -17.19 3.39
CA PHE A 251 -18.61 -17.33 4.83
C PHE A 251 -19.59 -18.36 5.33
N GLU A 252 -19.12 -19.28 6.15
CA GLU A 252 -19.97 -20.20 6.87
C GLU A 252 -20.74 -19.46 7.99
N PRO A 253 -21.80 -20.04 8.56
CA PRO A 253 -22.63 -19.36 9.57
C PRO A 253 -21.86 -18.94 10.83
N ASP A 254 -20.84 -19.68 11.21
CA ASP A 254 -19.99 -19.47 12.39
C ASP A 254 -18.76 -18.62 12.14
N GLU A 255 -18.50 -18.24 10.89
CA GLU A 255 -17.35 -17.39 10.54
C GLU A 255 -17.65 -15.91 10.73
N PHE A 256 -16.62 -15.16 11.18
CA PHE A 256 -16.70 -13.70 11.27
C PHE A 256 -16.80 -13.08 9.87
N ASN A 257 -17.90 -12.38 9.61
CA ASN A 257 -18.14 -11.72 8.34
C ASN A 257 -18.27 -10.20 8.54
N PHE A 258 -17.18 -9.49 8.28
CA PHE A 258 -17.11 -8.04 8.42
C PHE A 258 -18.19 -7.30 7.62
N LEU A 259 -18.49 -7.73 6.40
CA LEU A 259 -19.51 -7.08 5.56
C LEU A 259 -20.91 -7.22 6.16
N ARG A 260 -21.23 -8.39 6.69
CA ARG A 260 -22.50 -8.63 7.42
C ARG A 260 -22.60 -7.72 8.64
N GLN A 261 -21.55 -7.67 9.47
CA GLN A 261 -21.54 -6.82 10.65
C GLN A 261 -21.71 -5.33 10.27
N ARG A 262 -21.07 -4.89 9.19
CA ARG A 262 -21.21 -3.51 8.70
C ARG A 262 -22.64 -3.20 8.26
N LEU A 263 -23.28 -4.09 7.51
CA LEU A 263 -24.67 -3.90 7.06
C LEU A 263 -25.66 -3.84 8.23
N GLU A 264 -25.45 -4.67 9.26
CA GLU A 264 -26.31 -4.76 10.42
C GLU A 264 -26.10 -3.63 11.44
N LYS A 265 -24.85 -3.23 11.69
CA LYS A 265 -24.47 -2.35 12.82
C LYS A 265 -23.75 -1.07 12.42
N GLY A 266 -23.47 -0.87 11.12
CA GLY A 266 -22.70 0.26 10.59
C GLY A 266 -21.17 0.07 10.69
N THR A 267 -20.42 0.88 9.92
CA THR A 267 -18.97 0.72 9.70
C THR A 267 -18.15 0.80 10.99
N ARG A 268 -18.46 1.76 11.88
CA ARG A 268 -17.69 1.96 13.13
C ARG A 268 -17.82 0.77 14.08
N SER A 269 -19.03 0.24 14.22
CA SER A 269 -19.30 -0.93 15.07
C SER A 269 -18.64 -2.19 14.50
N ALA A 270 -18.70 -2.37 13.18
CA ALA A 270 -18.07 -3.51 12.50
C ALA A 270 -16.54 -3.56 12.69
N PHE A 271 -15.88 -2.39 12.66
CA PHE A 271 -14.44 -2.33 12.97
C PHE A 271 -14.15 -2.70 14.42
N LYS A 272 -14.97 -2.24 15.37
CA LYS A 272 -14.83 -2.64 16.77
C LYS A 272 -15.04 -4.15 16.95
N ASP A 273 -16.13 -4.69 16.39
CA ASP A 273 -16.41 -6.13 16.45
C ASP A 273 -15.29 -6.98 15.82
N ARG A 274 -14.67 -6.49 14.74
CA ARG A 274 -13.48 -7.11 14.15
C ARG A 274 -12.31 -7.13 15.13
N ASP A 275 -11.98 -5.98 15.71
CA ASP A 275 -10.85 -5.87 16.62
C ASP A 275 -11.07 -6.73 17.87
N ASP A 276 -12.29 -6.74 18.43
CA ASP A 276 -12.66 -7.61 19.55
C ASP A 276 -12.56 -9.10 19.16
N HIS A 277 -12.96 -9.48 17.95
CA HIS A 277 -12.91 -10.88 17.48
C HIS A 277 -11.47 -11.41 17.33
N TYR A 278 -10.54 -10.57 16.87
CA TYR A 278 -9.14 -10.95 16.62
C TYR A 278 -8.18 -10.57 17.76
N SER A 279 -8.67 -10.09 18.90
CA SER A 279 -7.86 -9.69 20.07
C SER A 279 -7.65 -10.79 21.11
N GLY A 280 -8.04 -12.04 20.78
CA GLY A 280 -7.95 -13.22 21.66
C GLY A 280 -6.56 -13.81 21.82
#